data_e39c5b0435f1d16cb4890527f0dffcb6
#
_entry.id   e39c5b0435f1d16cb4890527f0dffcb6
#
_cell.length_a   1.000
_cell.length_b   1.000
_cell.length_c   1.000
_cell.angle_alpha   90.00
_cell.angle_beta   90.00
_cell.angle_gamma   90.00
#
_symmetry.space_group_name_H-M   'P 1'
#
loop_
_entity.id
_entity.type
_entity.pdbx_description
1 polymer ?
#
loop_
_entity_poly.entity_id
_entity_poly.type
_entity_poly.pdbx_seq_one_letter_code
_entity_poly.pdbx_strand_id
1 'polypeptide(L)'
;MRLFLFSFILILAACSEQEAIQESVAETVNADATQIQSDTAITETVRLNDWFDEQYAEQLDFSPQTKTRLGDKSDYDSLNDYSSAGSDEQLAWRRLSVAAMRSNFDYALLNEDGKLSYDMWIYSLDRAEAAVPFRQHGYI
;
A
#
# COMPACT_ATOMS: atom_id res chain seq x y z
N MET A 1 29.78 0.52 -78.23
CA MET A 1 28.76 -0.28 -78.89
C MET A 1 28.19 -1.28 -77.82
N ARG A 2 26.93 -1.11 -77.49
CA ARG A 2 25.99 -2.09 -76.91
C ARG A 2 26.35 -2.75 -75.54
N LEU A 3 25.63 -2.37 -74.56
CA LEU A 3 24.49 -3.05 -73.91
C LEU A 3 24.91 -3.98 -72.76
N PHE A 4 24.69 -3.53 -71.55
CA PHE A 4 24.14 -4.33 -70.46
C PHE A 4 23.42 -3.41 -69.50
N LEU A 5 22.19 -3.16 -69.80
CA LEU A 5 21.13 -2.73 -68.87
C LEU A 5 20.36 -4.00 -68.48
N PHE A 6 19.84 -4.03 -67.27
CA PHE A 6 18.95 -4.99 -66.65
C PHE A 6 19.63 -5.98 -65.68
N SER A 7 19.64 -5.64 -64.40
CA SER A 7 18.97 -6.43 -63.35
C SER A 7 19.27 -5.79 -61.98
N PHE A 8 18.42 -4.86 -61.60
CA PHE A 8 18.40 -4.38 -60.19
C PHE A 8 16.96 -3.96 -59.83
N ILE A 9 16.07 -4.92 -59.77
CA ILE A 9 14.77 -4.77 -59.10
C ILE A 9 14.37 -6.17 -58.64
N LEU A 10 14.57 -6.48 -57.36
CA LEU A 10 13.72 -7.38 -56.53
C LEU A 10 14.40 -7.71 -55.20
N ILE A 11 14.58 -6.74 -54.30
CA ILE A 11 14.72 -6.99 -52.87
C ILE A 11 14.13 -5.80 -52.12
N LEU A 12 12.80 -5.71 -52.06
CA LEU A 12 12.11 -4.73 -51.24
C LEU A 12 10.72 -5.25 -50.80
N ALA A 13 10.62 -6.51 -50.38
CA ALA A 13 9.41 -7.08 -49.86
C ALA A 13 9.55 -7.93 -48.61
N ALA A 14 10.72 -7.88 -47.91
CA ALA A 14 10.93 -8.70 -46.72
C ALA A 14 11.02 -7.91 -45.41
N CYS A 15 10.78 -6.60 -45.41
CA CYS A 15 10.89 -5.76 -44.20
C CYS A 15 9.58 -5.48 -43.47
N SER A 16 8.40 -5.75 -44.09
CA SER A 16 7.12 -5.39 -43.45
C SER A 16 6.55 -6.45 -42.51
N GLU A 17 6.96 -7.72 -42.67
CA GLU A 17 6.51 -8.80 -41.77
C GLU A 17 7.30 -8.85 -40.45
N GLN A 18 8.53 -8.39 -40.44
CA GLN A 18 9.38 -8.43 -39.27
C GLN A 18 9.09 -7.30 -38.29
N GLU A 19 8.67 -6.13 -38.76
CA GLU A 19 8.20 -5.02 -37.91
C GLU A 19 6.85 -5.33 -37.25
N ALA A 20 5.93 -5.96 -37.96
CA ALA A 20 4.63 -6.34 -37.43
C ALA A 20 4.72 -7.43 -36.31
N ILE A 21 5.68 -8.35 -36.43
CA ILE A 21 5.93 -9.38 -35.41
C ILE A 21 6.59 -8.77 -34.16
N GLN A 22 7.52 -7.83 -34.32
CA GLN A 22 8.16 -7.14 -33.20
C GLN A 22 7.19 -6.23 -32.44
N GLU A 23 6.31 -5.53 -33.12
CA GLU A 23 5.28 -4.67 -32.50
C GLU A 23 4.24 -5.52 -31.76
N SER A 24 3.79 -6.64 -32.32
CA SER A 24 2.85 -7.57 -31.68
C SER A 24 3.47 -8.26 -30.44
N VAL A 25 4.74 -8.62 -30.47
CA VAL A 25 5.44 -9.23 -29.32
C VAL A 25 5.68 -8.21 -28.21
N ALA A 26 6.03 -6.95 -28.58
CA ALA A 26 6.22 -5.88 -27.60
C ALA A 26 4.89 -5.52 -26.90
N GLU A 27 3.78 -5.51 -27.62
CA GLU A 27 2.45 -5.22 -27.07
C GLU A 27 1.97 -6.33 -26.13
N THR A 28 2.18 -7.61 -26.48
CA THR A 28 1.83 -8.75 -25.61
C THR A 28 2.70 -8.82 -24.36
N VAL A 29 3.99 -8.56 -24.46
CA VAL A 29 4.91 -8.53 -23.31
C VAL A 29 4.57 -7.37 -22.36
N ASN A 30 4.21 -6.21 -22.89
CA ASN A 30 3.79 -5.08 -22.07
C ASN A 30 2.45 -5.31 -21.37
N ALA A 31 1.49 -5.96 -22.04
CA ALA A 31 0.20 -6.32 -21.45
C ALA A 31 0.37 -7.33 -20.31
N ASP A 32 1.20 -8.34 -20.49
CA ASP A 32 1.48 -9.36 -19.48
C ASP A 32 2.24 -8.78 -18.28
N ALA A 33 3.24 -7.92 -18.51
CA ALA A 33 3.95 -7.23 -17.45
C ALA A 33 3.04 -6.29 -16.63
N THR A 34 2.12 -5.59 -17.30
CA THR A 34 1.13 -4.73 -16.63
C THR A 34 0.16 -5.54 -15.79
N GLN A 35 -0.27 -6.69 -16.27
CA GLN A 35 -1.15 -7.60 -15.52
C GLN A 35 -0.47 -8.14 -14.28
N ILE A 36 0.77 -8.64 -14.41
CA ILE A 36 1.56 -9.15 -13.28
C ILE A 36 1.77 -8.05 -12.22
N GLN A 37 2.04 -6.83 -12.63
CA GLN A 37 2.23 -5.72 -11.70
C GLN A 37 0.93 -5.34 -11.00
N SER A 38 -0.20 -5.39 -11.68
CA SER A 38 -1.54 -5.18 -11.10
C SER A 38 -1.87 -6.26 -10.06
N ASP A 39 -1.64 -7.52 -10.38
CA ASP A 39 -1.92 -8.65 -9.48
C ASP A 39 -1.02 -8.59 -8.23
N THR A 40 0.24 -8.21 -8.39
CA THR A 40 1.16 -8.02 -7.26
C THR A 40 0.69 -6.88 -6.36
N ALA A 41 0.25 -5.75 -6.93
CA ALA A 41 -0.24 -4.61 -6.16
C ALA A 41 -1.54 -4.93 -5.40
N ILE A 42 -2.43 -5.72 -5.99
CA ILE A 42 -3.63 -6.21 -5.31
C ILE A 42 -3.24 -7.10 -4.13
N THR A 43 -2.32 -8.05 -4.34
CA THR A 43 -1.88 -9.00 -3.31
C THR A 43 -1.20 -8.29 -2.14
N GLU A 44 -0.30 -7.33 -2.41
CA GLU A 44 0.39 -6.56 -1.35
C GLU A 44 -0.58 -5.68 -0.57
N THR A 45 -1.56 -5.07 -1.25
CA THR A 45 -2.60 -4.27 -0.59
C THR A 45 -3.51 -5.12 0.29
N VAL A 46 -3.89 -6.34 -0.15
CA VAL A 46 -4.65 -7.28 0.69
C VAL A 46 -3.86 -7.64 1.94
N ARG A 47 -2.57 -7.98 1.80
CA ARG A 47 -1.69 -8.28 2.93
C ARG A 47 -1.57 -7.12 3.92
N LEU A 48 -1.53 -5.88 3.40
CA LEU A 48 -1.53 -4.67 4.24
C LEU A 48 -2.85 -4.51 4.99
N ASN A 49 -3.98 -4.76 4.34
CA ASN A 49 -5.30 -4.67 4.97
C ASN A 49 -5.48 -5.72 6.08
N ASP A 50 -5.06 -6.96 5.84
CA ASP A 50 -5.07 -8.02 6.86
C ASP A 50 -4.23 -7.60 8.09
N TRP A 51 -3.07 -7.00 7.85
CA TRP A 51 -2.24 -6.46 8.93
C TRP A 51 -2.92 -5.29 9.67
N PHE A 52 -3.66 -4.41 8.98
CA PHE A 52 -4.43 -3.36 9.65
C PHE A 52 -5.54 -3.93 10.54
N ASP A 53 -6.17 -5.03 10.15
CA ASP A 53 -7.17 -5.70 10.97
C ASP A 53 -6.54 -6.24 12.27
N GLU A 54 -5.33 -6.80 12.20
CA GLU A 54 -4.55 -7.21 13.37
C GLU A 54 -4.22 -5.99 14.27
N GLN A 55 -3.74 -4.90 13.66
CA GLN A 55 -3.42 -3.69 14.41
C GLN A 55 -4.66 -3.04 15.03
N TYR A 56 -5.81 -3.13 14.38
CA TYR A 56 -7.07 -2.67 14.95
C TYR A 56 -7.47 -3.49 16.18
N ALA A 57 -7.29 -4.79 16.13
CA ALA A 57 -7.54 -5.66 17.29
C ALA A 57 -6.64 -5.27 18.49
N GLU A 58 -5.34 -5.06 18.26
CA GLU A 58 -4.41 -4.58 19.29
C GLU A 58 -4.80 -3.19 19.83
N GLN A 59 -5.23 -2.28 18.95
CA GLN A 59 -5.66 -0.94 19.33
C GLN A 59 -6.90 -0.99 20.24
N LEU A 60 -7.78 -1.95 20.04
CA LEU A 60 -8.97 -2.13 20.87
C LEU A 60 -8.62 -2.50 22.34
N ASP A 61 -7.44 -3.08 22.59
CA ASP A 61 -6.99 -3.39 23.96
C ASP A 61 -6.79 -2.13 24.80
N PHE A 62 -6.49 -0.99 24.17
CA PHE A 62 -6.44 0.31 24.86
C PHE A 62 -7.83 0.92 25.06
N SER A 63 -8.89 0.29 24.58
CA SER A 63 -10.23 0.88 24.55
C SER A 63 -11.31 -0.12 24.96
N PRO A 64 -11.34 -0.61 26.20
CA PRO A 64 -12.37 -1.53 26.71
C PRO A 64 -13.80 -1.05 26.46
N GLN A 65 -14.03 0.26 26.61
CA GLN A 65 -15.32 0.87 26.35
C GLN A 65 -15.74 0.76 24.87
N THR A 66 -14.78 0.79 23.94
CA THR A 66 -15.06 0.59 22.51
C THR A 66 -15.34 -0.88 22.22
N LYS A 67 -14.60 -1.83 22.81
CA LYS A 67 -14.91 -3.26 22.74
C LYS A 67 -16.35 -3.53 23.17
N THR A 68 -16.76 -2.97 24.30
CA THR A 68 -18.14 -3.11 24.80
C THR A 68 -19.19 -2.59 23.80
N ARG A 69 -18.95 -1.43 23.14
CA ARG A 69 -19.85 -0.88 22.12
C ARG A 69 -19.93 -1.76 20.87
N LEU A 70 -18.86 -2.45 20.54
CA LEU A 70 -18.80 -3.41 19.42
C LEU A 70 -19.42 -4.77 19.76
N GLY A 71 -19.85 -4.96 21.03
CA GLY A 71 -20.49 -6.19 21.49
C GLY A 71 -19.50 -7.20 22.10
N ASP A 72 -18.22 -6.90 22.12
CA ASP A 72 -17.22 -7.68 22.84
C ASP A 72 -17.28 -7.36 24.34
N LYS A 73 -17.56 -8.37 25.16
CA LYS A 73 -17.73 -8.25 26.59
C LYS A 73 -16.52 -8.78 27.39
N SER A 74 -15.42 -9.05 26.74
CA SER A 74 -14.20 -9.59 27.38
C SER A 74 -13.70 -8.68 28.51
N ASP A 75 -13.79 -7.36 28.30
CA ASP A 75 -13.33 -6.32 29.23
C ASP A 75 -14.48 -5.42 29.72
N TYR A 76 -15.66 -6.02 29.91
CA TYR A 76 -16.90 -5.28 30.20
C TYR A 76 -16.84 -4.46 31.50
N ASP A 77 -16.04 -4.88 32.48
CA ASP A 77 -15.83 -4.24 33.77
C ASP A 77 -14.68 -3.24 33.79
N SER A 78 -14.04 -3.03 32.63
CA SER A 78 -12.88 -2.17 32.50
C SER A 78 -13.22 -0.83 31.82
N LEU A 79 -12.45 0.21 32.16
CA LEU A 79 -12.53 1.54 31.55
C LEU A 79 -11.26 1.84 30.76
N ASN A 80 -11.37 2.75 29.82
CA ASN A 80 -10.20 3.28 29.11
C ASN A 80 -9.27 3.98 30.11
N ASP A 81 -7.96 3.81 29.95
CA ASP A 81 -6.97 4.57 30.70
C ASP A 81 -6.77 5.96 30.08
N TYR A 82 -7.32 6.98 30.72
CA TYR A 82 -7.17 8.39 30.35
C TYR A 82 -6.00 9.07 31.06
N SER A 83 -5.16 8.34 31.78
CA SER A 83 -3.95 8.89 32.42
C SER A 83 -2.88 9.31 31.40
N SER A 84 -1.93 10.13 31.84
CA SER A 84 -0.77 10.45 31.02
C SER A 84 0.04 9.19 30.68
N ALA A 85 0.12 8.22 31.58
CA ALA A 85 0.81 6.97 31.36
C ALA A 85 0.14 6.12 30.26
N GLY A 86 -1.20 5.95 30.30
CA GLY A 86 -1.94 5.27 29.28
C GLY A 86 -1.83 5.97 27.89
N SER A 87 -1.83 7.30 27.89
CA SER A 87 -1.59 8.07 26.67
C SER A 87 -0.18 7.87 26.10
N ASP A 88 0.84 7.75 26.95
CA ASP A 88 2.22 7.49 26.52
C ASP A 88 2.38 6.06 25.99
N GLU A 89 1.72 5.09 26.61
CA GLU A 89 1.68 3.70 26.15
C GLU A 89 1.03 3.59 24.76
N GLN A 90 -0.12 4.20 24.55
CA GLN A 90 -0.77 4.23 23.24
C GLN A 90 0.11 4.89 22.17
N LEU A 91 0.80 5.98 22.51
CA LEU A 91 1.72 6.64 21.59
C LEU A 91 2.93 5.74 21.27
N ALA A 92 3.48 5.06 22.25
CA ALA A 92 4.59 4.12 22.06
C ALA A 92 4.17 2.97 21.13
N TRP A 93 3.01 2.37 21.37
CA TRP A 93 2.45 1.34 20.49
C TRP A 93 2.29 1.86 19.06
N ARG A 94 1.73 3.06 18.86
CA ARG A 94 1.53 3.65 17.53
C ARG A 94 2.85 3.87 16.78
N ARG A 95 3.91 4.28 17.48
CA ARG A 95 5.26 4.39 16.91
C ARG A 95 5.79 3.03 16.45
N LEU A 96 5.62 2.01 17.24
CA LEU A 96 6.05 0.64 16.91
C LEU A 96 5.26 0.10 15.72
N SER A 97 3.95 0.31 15.66
CA SER A 97 3.13 -0.15 14.54
C SER A 97 3.51 0.53 13.23
N VAL A 98 3.75 1.85 13.21
CA VAL A 98 4.24 2.55 12.00
C VAL A 98 5.63 2.04 11.59
N ALA A 99 6.53 1.80 12.54
CA ALA A 99 7.85 1.24 12.25
C ALA A 99 7.74 -0.18 11.66
N ALA A 100 6.88 -1.02 12.21
CA ALA A 100 6.60 -2.36 11.71
C ALA A 100 6.00 -2.32 10.30
N MET A 101 5.03 -1.44 10.05
CA MET A 101 4.45 -1.25 8.71
C MET A 101 5.53 -0.90 7.68
N ARG A 102 6.38 0.07 7.99
CA ARG A 102 7.47 0.50 7.09
C ARG A 102 8.51 -0.58 6.80
N SER A 103 8.71 -1.51 7.72
CA SER A 103 9.67 -2.61 7.54
C SER A 103 9.08 -3.82 6.81
N ASN A 104 7.77 -4.01 6.88
CA ASN A 104 7.10 -5.20 6.37
C ASN A 104 6.47 -5.02 4.99
N PHE A 105 6.18 -3.77 4.58
CA PHE A 105 5.46 -3.48 3.36
C PHE A 105 6.23 -2.50 2.47
N ASP A 106 6.33 -2.85 1.17
CA ASP A 106 6.90 -1.97 0.17
C ASP A 106 5.81 -1.06 -0.39
N TYR A 107 5.90 0.24 -0.08
CA TYR A 107 4.96 1.26 -0.55
C TYR A 107 4.81 1.26 -2.08
N ALA A 108 5.90 0.99 -2.83
CA ALA A 108 5.87 0.99 -4.29
C ALA A 108 5.03 -0.15 -4.88
N LEU A 109 4.85 -1.24 -4.13
CA LEU A 109 4.06 -2.41 -4.54
C LEU A 109 2.57 -2.30 -4.18
N LEU A 110 2.15 -1.25 -3.47
CA LEU A 110 0.76 -1.02 -3.11
C LEU A 110 -0.02 -0.40 -4.28
N ASN A 111 -1.30 -0.75 -4.40
CA ASN A 111 -2.22 0.01 -5.26
C ASN A 111 -2.57 1.37 -4.62
N GLU A 112 -3.33 2.20 -5.30
CA GLU A 112 -3.63 3.56 -4.83
C GLU A 112 -4.40 3.58 -3.50
N ASP A 113 -5.34 2.65 -3.28
CA ASP A 113 -6.08 2.54 -2.03
C ASP A 113 -5.17 2.09 -0.88
N GLY A 114 -4.26 1.14 -1.16
CA GLY A 114 -3.25 0.68 -0.20
C GLY A 114 -2.28 1.80 0.20
N LYS A 115 -1.82 2.61 -0.76
CA LYS A 115 -0.98 3.79 -0.51
C LYS A 115 -1.70 4.81 0.37
N LEU A 116 -2.97 5.09 0.06
CA LEU A 116 -3.78 6.00 0.86
C LEU A 116 -3.90 5.49 2.31
N SER A 117 -4.20 4.22 2.50
CA SER A 117 -4.31 3.61 3.83
C SER A 117 -2.98 3.66 4.60
N TYR A 118 -1.88 3.37 3.90
CA TYR A 118 -0.52 3.46 4.45
C TYR A 118 -0.20 4.88 4.92
N ASP A 119 -0.47 5.89 4.09
CA ASP A 119 -0.21 7.30 4.42
C ASP A 119 -1.11 7.78 5.57
N MET A 120 -2.36 7.35 5.62
CA MET A 120 -3.29 7.66 6.72
C MET A 120 -2.81 7.07 8.05
N TRP A 121 -2.18 5.90 8.04
CA TRP A 121 -1.62 5.30 9.25
C TRP A 121 -0.45 6.13 9.79
N ILE A 122 0.45 6.56 8.91
CA ILE A 122 1.56 7.49 9.27
C ILE A 122 1.00 8.80 9.79
N TYR A 123 0.05 9.41 9.06
CA TYR A 123 -0.57 10.67 9.45
C TYR A 123 -1.22 10.59 10.84
N SER A 124 -1.79 9.43 11.19
CA SER A 124 -2.36 9.22 12.53
C SER A 124 -1.31 9.29 13.64
N LEU A 125 -0.09 8.81 13.40
CA LEU A 125 1.05 8.96 14.31
C LEU A 125 1.49 10.42 14.41
N ASP A 126 1.69 11.09 13.26
CA ASP A 126 2.14 12.49 13.22
C ASP A 126 1.18 13.39 13.99
N ARG A 127 -0.12 13.15 13.85
CA ARG A 127 -1.16 13.86 14.62
C ARG A 127 -1.07 13.58 16.12
N ALA A 128 -0.85 12.33 16.51
CA ALA A 128 -0.73 11.96 17.91
C ALA A 128 0.52 12.58 18.55
N GLU A 129 1.63 12.64 17.83
CA GLU A 129 2.87 13.29 18.29
C GLU A 129 2.72 14.81 18.40
N ALA A 130 2.11 15.43 17.40
CA ALA A 130 1.83 16.87 17.42
C ALA A 130 0.91 17.27 18.57
N ALA A 131 0.05 16.38 19.06
CA ALA A 131 -0.85 16.64 20.18
C ALA A 131 -0.17 16.56 21.56
N VAL A 132 1.03 15.97 21.68
CA VAL A 132 1.71 15.76 22.97
C VAL A 132 1.88 17.05 23.77
N PRO A 133 2.35 18.20 23.19
CA PRO A 133 2.49 19.45 23.93
C PRO A 133 1.18 20.02 24.47
N PHE A 134 0.04 19.60 23.88
CA PHE A 134 -1.28 20.16 24.18
C PHE A 134 -2.16 19.26 25.04
N ARG A 135 -1.65 18.13 25.54
CA ARG A 135 -2.43 17.17 26.33
C ARG A 135 -3.10 17.77 27.57
N GLN A 136 -2.51 18.82 28.15
CA GLN A 136 -3.03 19.51 29.33
C GLN A 136 -4.00 20.66 29.00
N HIS A 137 -4.26 20.90 27.73
CA HIS A 137 -5.12 22.00 27.25
C HIS A 137 -6.53 21.50 26.82
N GLY A 138 -6.92 20.28 27.22
CA GLY A 138 -8.25 19.75 26.91
C GLY A 138 -9.31 20.50 27.71
N TYR A 139 -10.30 21.10 27.00
CA TYR A 139 -11.53 21.57 27.63
C TYR A 139 -12.52 20.40 27.68
N ILE A 140 -13.11 20.19 28.83
CA ILE A 140 -14.19 19.22 29.06
C ILE A 140 -15.51 19.97 28.85
#